data_0e5bb3396e9f05b818c7322b8a54ab7b
#
_entry.id   0e5bb3396e9f05b818c7322b8a54ab7b
#
_cell.length_a   1.000
_cell.length_b   1.000
_cell.length_c   1.000
_cell.angle_alpha   90.00
_cell.angle_beta   90.00
_cell.angle_gamma   90.00
#
_symmetry.space_group_name_H-M   'P 1'
#
loop_
_entity.id
_entity.type
_entity.pdbx_description
1 polymer ?
#
loop_
_entity_poly.entity_id
_entity_poly.type
_entity_poly.pdbx_seq_one_letter_code
_entity_poly.pdbx_strand_id
1 'polypeptide(L)'
;MNLAPDSLFSCAGQVAIVTGAGTGIGRACAEALAAAGARVVLAGLADSRPEGAAAELVEQGFEAVGVVCDVTDAAQLRRLVSTTVERWGRIDTILANAGAALDQPGADDALERMDRMYALHVRAVAALAELTLPVIADGGGGAFLVMSSLSGLRGNRVLSGYGVTKAANAQLARNIAVQWGARGVRANAISPGVIATEFAAPITDDADAAAARLLKTPLGRFGTPAEVAGAVVWLASPAGAFVTGQNIVIDGGTLISD
;
A
#
# COMPACT_ATOMS: atom_id res chain seq x y z
N MET A 1 -18.51 10.50 -20.25
CA MET A 1 -17.88 9.49 -19.36
C MET A 1 -18.68 8.19 -19.54
N ASN A 2 -18.01 7.08 -19.85
CA ASN A 2 -18.69 5.78 -19.94
C ASN A 2 -18.86 5.24 -18.49
N LEU A 3 -20.10 4.98 -18.08
CA LEU A 3 -20.45 4.51 -16.73
C LEU A 3 -20.47 2.97 -16.61
N ALA A 4 -20.08 2.25 -17.66
CA ALA A 4 -19.94 0.80 -17.57
C ALA A 4 -18.88 0.44 -16.51
N PRO A 5 -19.12 -0.56 -15.65
CA PRO A 5 -18.15 -0.96 -14.61
C PRO A 5 -16.75 -1.20 -15.16
N ASP A 6 -16.63 -1.88 -16.29
CA ASP A 6 -15.35 -2.17 -16.95
C ASP A 6 -14.58 -0.91 -17.37
N SER A 7 -15.29 0.22 -17.60
CA SER A 7 -14.65 1.51 -17.89
C SER A 7 -14.32 2.29 -16.62
N LEU A 8 -15.21 2.25 -15.63
CA LEU A 8 -15.04 2.98 -14.37
C LEU A 8 -13.88 2.44 -13.53
N PHE A 9 -13.70 1.13 -13.49
CA PHE A 9 -12.65 0.47 -12.70
C PHE A 9 -11.44 0.05 -13.54
N SER A 10 -11.35 0.48 -14.78
CA SER A 10 -10.20 0.19 -15.65
C SER A 10 -8.97 1.00 -15.23
N CYS A 11 -7.84 0.30 -15.16
CA CYS A 11 -6.50 0.86 -15.07
C CYS A 11 -5.71 0.68 -16.38
N ALA A 12 -6.40 0.42 -17.49
CA ALA A 12 -5.78 0.17 -18.79
C ALA A 12 -4.88 1.34 -19.22
N GLY A 13 -3.65 1.01 -19.63
CA GLY A 13 -2.62 1.96 -20.05
C GLY A 13 -1.88 2.65 -18.89
N GLN A 14 -2.29 2.45 -17.64
CA GLN A 14 -1.55 2.95 -16.47
C GLN A 14 -0.29 2.12 -16.20
N VAL A 15 0.68 2.76 -15.54
CA VAL A 15 1.85 2.12 -14.94
C VAL A 15 1.77 2.29 -13.43
N ALA A 16 1.76 1.18 -12.70
CA ALA A 16 1.66 1.17 -11.25
C ALA A 16 2.93 0.60 -10.61
N ILE A 17 3.43 1.26 -9.55
CA ILE A 17 4.47 0.71 -8.67
C ILE A 17 3.82 0.31 -7.34
N VAL A 18 4.04 -0.93 -6.92
CA VAL A 18 3.60 -1.45 -5.63
C VAL A 18 4.83 -1.86 -4.82
N THR A 19 5.04 -1.23 -3.65
CA THR A 19 6.13 -1.63 -2.74
C THR A 19 5.65 -2.66 -1.73
N GLY A 20 6.54 -3.56 -1.30
CA GLY A 20 6.15 -4.72 -0.49
C GLY A 20 5.21 -5.67 -1.23
N ALA A 21 5.44 -5.85 -2.54
CA ALA A 21 4.54 -6.56 -3.44
C ALA A 21 4.87 -8.06 -3.62
N GLY A 22 5.86 -8.59 -2.93
CA GLY A 22 6.20 -10.01 -3.04
C GLY A 22 5.17 -10.93 -2.37
N THR A 23 4.49 -10.47 -1.31
CA THR A 23 3.56 -11.26 -0.51
C THR A 23 2.36 -10.45 -0.02
N GLY A 24 1.38 -11.10 0.57
CA GLY A 24 0.28 -10.51 1.34
C GLY A 24 -0.56 -9.48 0.58
N ILE A 25 -0.85 -8.35 1.24
CA ILE A 25 -1.69 -7.28 0.69
C ILE A 25 -1.06 -6.67 -0.56
N GLY A 26 0.26 -6.40 -0.53
CA GLY A 26 0.96 -5.79 -1.67
C GLY A 26 0.89 -6.66 -2.91
N ARG A 27 1.07 -7.98 -2.76
CA ARG A 27 0.94 -8.95 -3.83
C ARG A 27 -0.47 -8.92 -4.43
N ALA A 28 -1.50 -9.05 -3.62
CA ALA A 28 -2.88 -9.03 -4.09
C ALA A 28 -3.26 -7.70 -4.77
N CYS A 29 -2.74 -6.57 -4.28
CA CYS A 29 -2.94 -5.27 -4.92
C CYS A 29 -2.28 -5.19 -6.31
N ALA A 30 -1.06 -5.74 -6.45
CA ALA A 30 -0.38 -5.79 -7.74
C ALA A 30 -1.15 -6.66 -8.75
N GLU A 31 -1.61 -7.84 -8.32
CA GLU A 31 -2.44 -8.74 -9.12
C GLU A 31 -3.75 -8.08 -9.57
N ALA A 32 -4.44 -7.40 -8.64
CA ALA A 32 -5.70 -6.72 -8.97
C ALA A 32 -5.51 -5.52 -9.92
N LEU A 33 -4.42 -4.75 -9.78
CA LEU A 33 -4.07 -3.67 -10.70
C LEU A 33 -3.75 -4.22 -12.11
N ALA A 34 -3.00 -5.33 -12.18
CA ALA A 34 -2.72 -6.01 -13.45
C ALA A 34 -3.99 -6.52 -14.12
N ALA A 35 -4.88 -7.17 -13.36
CA ALA A 35 -6.17 -7.62 -13.84
C ALA A 35 -7.09 -6.47 -14.29
N ALA A 36 -6.95 -5.28 -13.68
CA ALA A 36 -7.63 -4.06 -14.11
C ALA A 36 -6.98 -3.40 -15.35
N GLY A 37 -5.90 -3.99 -15.91
CA GLY A 37 -5.23 -3.56 -17.14
C GLY A 37 -4.01 -2.67 -16.96
N ALA A 38 -3.50 -2.50 -15.74
CA ALA A 38 -2.26 -1.76 -15.50
C ALA A 38 -1.02 -2.61 -15.82
N ARG A 39 0.07 -1.95 -16.23
CA ARG A 39 1.42 -2.49 -16.17
C ARG A 39 1.94 -2.34 -14.76
N VAL A 40 2.49 -3.37 -14.15
CA VAL A 40 2.79 -3.35 -12.71
C VAL A 40 4.26 -3.62 -12.42
N VAL A 41 4.85 -2.76 -11.59
CA VAL A 41 6.15 -3.00 -10.95
C VAL A 41 5.92 -3.53 -9.54
N LEU A 42 6.36 -4.75 -9.29
CA LEU A 42 6.36 -5.37 -7.98
C LEU A 42 7.71 -5.12 -7.32
N ALA A 43 7.76 -4.24 -6.33
CA ALA A 43 9.00 -3.95 -5.59
C ALA A 43 8.96 -4.57 -4.19
N GLY A 44 10.07 -5.15 -3.75
CA GLY A 44 10.17 -5.77 -2.42
C GLY A 44 11.59 -6.24 -2.11
N LEU A 45 11.80 -6.71 -0.88
CA LEU A 45 13.06 -7.33 -0.51
C LEU A 45 13.27 -8.66 -1.27
N ALA A 46 14.51 -9.10 -1.41
CA ALA A 46 14.85 -10.31 -2.16
C ALA A 46 14.17 -11.59 -1.60
N ASP A 47 14.04 -11.68 -0.29
CA ASP A 47 13.39 -12.80 0.40
C ASP A 47 11.87 -12.87 0.13
N SER A 48 11.23 -11.73 -0.16
CA SER A 48 9.82 -11.69 -0.58
C SER A 48 9.60 -12.06 -2.06
N ARG A 49 10.67 -12.30 -2.82
CA ARG A 49 10.66 -12.79 -4.20
C ARG A 49 9.79 -11.98 -5.18
N PRO A 50 9.96 -10.64 -5.26
CA PRO A 50 9.13 -9.82 -6.16
C PRO A 50 9.28 -10.20 -7.64
N GLU A 51 10.45 -10.66 -8.04
CA GLU A 51 10.73 -11.12 -9.41
C GLU A 51 9.95 -12.39 -9.75
N GLY A 52 9.87 -13.36 -8.82
CA GLY A 52 9.05 -14.57 -8.97
C GLY A 52 7.56 -14.24 -9.06
N ALA A 53 7.09 -13.33 -8.20
CA ALA A 53 5.72 -12.85 -8.23
C ALA A 53 5.35 -12.16 -9.55
N ALA A 54 6.27 -11.38 -10.11
CA ALA A 54 6.07 -10.76 -11.42
C ALA A 54 6.08 -11.78 -12.56
N ALA A 55 6.96 -12.80 -12.49
CA ALA A 55 7.01 -13.87 -13.48
C ALA A 55 5.67 -14.64 -13.57
N GLU A 56 5.06 -14.94 -12.41
CA GLU A 56 3.75 -15.59 -12.37
C GLU A 56 2.64 -14.74 -13.01
N LEU A 57 2.70 -13.40 -12.88
CA LEU A 57 1.77 -12.49 -13.58
C LEU A 57 2.01 -12.48 -15.09
N VAL A 58 3.28 -12.52 -15.52
CA VAL A 58 3.62 -12.58 -16.94
C VAL A 58 3.15 -13.89 -17.57
N GLU A 59 3.27 -15.03 -16.87
CA GLU A 59 2.73 -16.32 -17.30
C GLU A 59 1.21 -16.30 -17.49
N GLN A 60 0.50 -15.48 -16.72
CA GLN A 60 -0.94 -15.24 -16.86
C GLN A 60 -1.29 -14.25 -17.97
N GLY A 61 -0.31 -13.68 -18.67
CA GLY A 61 -0.50 -12.75 -19.79
C GLY A 61 -0.52 -11.28 -19.40
N PHE A 62 -0.18 -10.91 -18.16
CA PHE A 62 -0.09 -9.52 -17.72
C PHE A 62 1.28 -8.91 -17.96
N GLU A 63 1.34 -7.58 -18.08
CA GLU A 63 2.59 -6.84 -18.14
C GLU A 63 3.10 -6.52 -16.74
N ALA A 64 4.09 -7.26 -16.26
CA ALA A 64 4.66 -7.06 -14.93
C ALA A 64 6.19 -7.13 -14.93
N VAL A 65 6.83 -6.49 -13.95
CA VAL A 65 8.26 -6.62 -13.67
C VAL A 65 8.50 -6.62 -12.16
N GLY A 66 9.36 -7.53 -11.70
CA GLY A 66 9.82 -7.57 -10.32
C GLY A 66 11.12 -6.77 -10.14
N VAL A 67 11.21 -6.02 -9.06
CA VAL A 67 12.42 -5.26 -8.71
C VAL A 67 12.75 -5.48 -7.24
N VAL A 68 13.93 -6.03 -6.98
CA VAL A 68 14.46 -6.09 -5.61
C VAL A 68 14.78 -4.67 -5.14
N CYS A 69 14.10 -4.24 -4.09
CA CYS A 69 14.22 -2.89 -3.54
C CYS A 69 13.96 -2.87 -2.04
N ASP A 70 14.98 -2.47 -1.27
CA ASP A 70 14.80 -1.98 0.08
C ASP A 70 14.37 -0.51 0.00
N VAL A 71 13.14 -0.21 0.41
CA VAL A 71 12.58 1.14 0.34
C VAL A 71 13.27 2.12 1.31
N THR A 72 14.02 1.63 2.29
CA THR A 72 14.81 2.48 3.19
C THR A 72 16.11 2.97 2.56
N ASP A 73 16.55 2.34 1.46
CA ASP A 73 17.72 2.73 0.67
C ASP A 73 17.31 3.69 -0.46
N ALA A 74 17.77 4.94 -0.34
CA ALA A 74 17.46 5.98 -1.31
C ALA A 74 18.03 5.70 -2.73
N ALA A 75 19.13 4.95 -2.85
CA ALA A 75 19.68 4.59 -4.15
C ALA A 75 18.83 3.53 -4.84
N GLN A 76 18.31 2.55 -4.08
CA GLN A 76 17.41 1.54 -4.60
C GLN A 76 16.05 2.13 -5.00
N LEU A 77 15.51 3.08 -4.22
CA LEU A 77 14.30 3.82 -4.61
C LEU A 77 14.49 4.60 -5.91
N ARG A 78 15.60 5.31 -6.08
CA ARG A 78 15.91 5.99 -7.34
C ARG A 78 15.99 5.01 -8.51
N ARG A 79 16.65 3.87 -8.33
CA ARG A 79 16.74 2.82 -9.35
C ARG A 79 15.35 2.25 -9.69
N LEU A 80 14.50 2.01 -8.71
CA LEU A 80 13.13 1.54 -8.92
C LEU A 80 12.35 2.50 -9.83
N VAL A 81 12.43 3.79 -9.54
CA VAL A 81 11.74 4.82 -10.33
C VAL A 81 12.35 4.96 -11.73
N SER A 82 13.68 5.03 -11.86
CA SER A 82 14.33 5.15 -13.18
C SER A 82 14.04 3.94 -14.07
N THR A 83 14.17 2.72 -13.54
CA THR A 83 13.84 1.49 -14.28
C THR A 83 12.40 1.48 -14.78
N THR A 84 11.46 1.98 -13.98
CA THR A 84 10.05 2.06 -14.37
C THR A 84 9.84 3.05 -15.51
N VAL A 85 10.44 4.25 -15.39
CA VAL A 85 10.33 5.30 -16.40
C VAL A 85 11.04 4.91 -17.70
N GLU A 86 12.23 4.31 -17.62
CA GLU A 86 12.97 3.80 -18.78
C GLU A 86 12.17 2.75 -19.55
N ARG A 87 11.43 1.89 -18.83
CA ARG A 87 10.66 0.81 -19.44
C ARG A 87 9.36 1.26 -20.09
N TRP A 88 8.62 2.17 -19.48
CA TRP A 88 7.24 2.52 -19.89
C TRP A 88 6.99 4.02 -20.07
N GLY A 89 7.97 4.86 -19.80
CA GLY A 89 7.91 6.30 -20.04
C GLY A 89 7.04 7.09 -19.06
N ARG A 90 6.38 6.42 -18.08
CA ARG A 90 5.42 7.05 -17.17
C ARG A 90 5.24 6.29 -15.87
N ILE A 91 4.65 6.96 -14.90
CA ILE A 91 4.10 6.39 -13.66
C ILE A 91 2.75 7.06 -13.42
N ASP A 92 1.70 6.28 -13.15
CA ASP A 92 0.34 6.78 -12.92
C ASP A 92 -0.14 6.49 -11.50
N THR A 93 0.26 5.33 -10.95
CA THR A 93 -0.20 4.90 -9.63
C THR A 93 0.98 4.42 -8.79
N ILE A 94 1.06 4.92 -7.57
CA ILE A 94 1.93 4.39 -6.52
C ILE A 94 1.07 3.78 -5.43
N LEU A 95 1.42 2.57 -5.01
CA LEU A 95 1.01 2.01 -3.73
C LEU A 95 2.24 1.84 -2.83
N ALA A 96 2.43 2.78 -1.92
CA ALA A 96 3.43 2.70 -0.86
C ALA A 96 2.92 1.78 0.25
N ASN A 97 3.16 0.47 0.09
CA ASN A 97 2.64 -0.57 0.99
C ASN A 97 3.72 -1.24 1.85
N ALA A 98 4.99 -1.21 1.45
CA ALA A 98 6.07 -1.84 2.23
C ALA A 98 6.00 -1.45 3.71
N GLY A 99 6.07 -2.44 4.58
CA GLY A 99 5.96 -2.23 6.02
C GLY A 99 6.13 -3.51 6.82
N ALA A 100 6.53 -3.38 8.08
CA ALA A 100 6.69 -4.46 9.04
C ALA A 100 6.28 -3.98 10.44
N ALA A 101 5.83 -4.89 11.30
CA ALA A 101 5.67 -4.63 12.72
C ALA A 101 6.98 -4.99 13.44
N LEU A 102 7.75 -3.99 13.81
CA LEU A 102 9.03 -4.15 14.50
C LEU A 102 8.91 -4.00 16.03
N ASP A 103 7.68 -4.06 16.55
CA ASP A 103 7.38 -3.86 17.98
C ASP A 103 7.54 -5.14 18.83
N GLN A 104 8.16 -6.20 18.31
CA GLN A 104 8.37 -7.41 19.07
C GLN A 104 9.36 -7.17 20.22
N PRO A 105 9.11 -7.70 21.43
CA PRO A 105 10.06 -7.64 22.54
C PRO A 105 11.37 -8.32 22.14
N GLY A 106 12.47 -7.64 22.27
CA GLY A 106 13.81 -8.14 21.93
C GLY A 106 14.89 -7.30 22.59
N ALA A 107 16.13 -7.57 22.24
CA ALA A 107 17.31 -6.91 22.80
C ALA A 107 17.45 -5.42 22.40
N ASP A 108 16.64 -4.96 21.45
CA ASP A 108 16.73 -3.60 20.92
C ASP A 108 16.07 -2.58 21.85
N ASP A 109 16.67 -1.41 21.93
CA ASP A 109 16.05 -0.24 22.58
C ASP A 109 14.73 0.15 21.89
N ALA A 110 13.77 0.60 22.68
CA ALA A 110 12.46 1.06 22.19
C ALA A 110 12.59 2.23 21.20
N LEU A 111 13.54 3.12 21.39
CA LEU A 111 13.81 4.24 20.49
C LEU A 111 14.41 3.76 19.16
N GLU A 112 15.34 2.81 19.18
CA GLU A 112 15.89 2.23 17.96
C GLU A 112 14.83 1.53 17.12
N ARG A 113 13.91 0.79 17.77
CA ARG A 113 12.76 0.20 17.07
C ARG A 113 11.86 1.27 16.45
N MET A 114 11.59 2.35 17.17
CA MET A 114 10.81 3.48 16.67
C MET A 114 11.48 4.14 15.48
N ASP A 115 12.79 4.36 15.53
CA ASP A 115 13.57 4.97 14.44
C ASP A 115 13.53 4.09 13.18
N ARG A 116 13.69 2.77 13.32
CA ARG A 116 13.56 1.83 12.19
C ARG A 116 12.16 1.82 11.60
N MET A 117 11.10 1.82 12.42
CA MET A 117 9.73 1.91 11.93
C MET A 117 9.47 3.26 11.25
N TYR A 118 10.00 4.34 11.78
CA TYR A 118 9.90 5.66 11.16
C TYR A 118 10.62 5.71 9.81
N ALA A 119 11.83 5.14 9.73
CA ALA A 119 12.60 5.05 8.49
C ALA A 119 11.82 4.27 7.41
N LEU A 120 11.24 3.11 7.78
CA LEU A 120 10.50 2.25 6.87
C LEU A 120 9.14 2.83 6.46
N HIS A 121 8.33 3.29 7.43
CA HIS A 121 6.93 3.63 7.17
C HIS A 121 6.73 5.09 6.77
N VAL A 122 7.60 6.01 7.20
CA VAL A 122 7.39 7.45 6.98
C VAL A 122 8.43 8.01 6.01
N ARG A 123 9.71 7.88 6.35
CA ARG A 123 10.80 8.44 5.54
C ARG A 123 10.86 7.80 4.14
N ALA A 124 10.73 6.48 4.06
CA ALA A 124 10.73 5.78 2.78
C ALA A 124 9.55 6.19 1.89
N VAL A 125 8.35 6.35 2.47
CA VAL A 125 7.16 6.80 1.75
C VAL A 125 7.33 8.24 1.27
N ALA A 126 7.86 9.14 2.11
CA ALA A 126 8.16 10.51 1.72
C ALA A 126 9.22 10.56 0.60
N ALA A 127 10.29 9.77 0.70
CA ALA A 127 11.32 9.69 -0.34
C ALA A 127 10.76 9.16 -1.68
N LEU A 128 9.89 8.15 -1.64
CA LEU A 128 9.21 7.65 -2.83
C LEU A 128 8.29 8.73 -3.44
N ALA A 129 7.58 9.48 -2.61
CA ALA A 129 6.74 10.60 -3.05
C ALA A 129 7.56 11.67 -3.77
N GLU A 130 8.68 12.13 -3.19
CA GLU A 130 9.58 13.11 -3.82
C GLU A 130 10.07 12.67 -5.21
N LEU A 131 10.34 11.38 -5.40
CA LEU A 131 10.80 10.83 -6.67
C LEU A 131 9.70 10.65 -7.70
N THR A 132 8.46 10.39 -7.28
CA THR A 132 7.39 9.95 -8.19
C THR A 132 6.33 11.00 -8.46
N LEU A 133 6.05 11.91 -7.52
CA LEU A 133 5.01 12.93 -7.70
C LEU A 133 5.25 13.87 -8.90
N PRO A 134 6.49 14.32 -9.17
CA PRO A 134 6.77 15.08 -10.40
C PRO A 134 6.45 14.28 -11.66
N VAL A 135 6.87 13.01 -11.70
CA VAL A 135 6.64 12.12 -12.86
C VAL A 135 5.15 11.89 -13.10
N ILE A 136 4.38 11.62 -12.05
CA ILE A 136 2.93 11.44 -12.13
C ILE A 136 2.26 12.72 -12.63
N ALA A 137 2.63 13.86 -12.09
CA ALA A 137 2.05 15.16 -12.46
C ALA A 137 2.37 15.55 -13.92
N ASP A 138 3.61 15.34 -14.37
CA ASP A 138 4.05 15.58 -15.75
C ASP A 138 3.39 14.62 -16.74
N GLY A 139 3.03 13.40 -16.28
CA GLY A 139 2.27 12.41 -17.02
C GLY A 139 0.77 12.73 -17.18
N GLY A 140 0.27 13.82 -16.60
CA GLY A 140 -1.13 14.24 -16.66
C GLY A 140 -1.95 13.90 -15.40
N GLY A 141 -1.30 13.53 -14.31
CA GLY A 141 -1.92 13.20 -13.02
C GLY A 141 -2.01 11.69 -12.77
N GLY A 142 -2.53 11.33 -11.59
CA GLY A 142 -2.62 9.94 -11.17
C GLY A 142 -2.93 9.78 -9.69
N ALA A 143 -2.53 8.64 -9.08
CA ALA A 143 -2.84 8.30 -7.70
C ALA A 143 -1.58 7.94 -6.89
N PHE A 144 -1.42 8.56 -5.72
CA PHE A 144 -0.44 8.18 -4.71
C PHE A 144 -1.17 7.59 -3.49
N LEU A 145 -1.09 6.28 -3.32
CA LEU A 145 -1.78 5.54 -2.27
C LEU A 145 -0.80 5.10 -1.19
N VAL A 146 -1.17 5.31 0.08
CA VAL A 146 -0.31 4.98 1.22
C VAL A 146 -0.99 3.96 2.11
N MET A 147 -0.35 2.81 2.33
CA MET A 147 -0.86 1.81 3.25
C MET A 147 -0.62 2.25 4.71
N SER A 148 -1.70 2.70 5.33
CA SER A 148 -1.78 3.00 6.75
C SER A 148 -2.22 1.75 7.55
N SER A 149 -2.97 1.91 8.60
CA SER A 149 -3.51 0.84 9.42
C SER A 149 -4.62 1.38 10.33
N LEU A 150 -5.53 0.50 10.76
CA LEU A 150 -6.43 0.76 11.87
C LEU A 150 -5.68 1.22 13.13
N SER A 151 -4.44 0.74 13.35
CA SER A 151 -3.59 1.16 14.47
C SER A 151 -3.19 2.63 14.43
N GLY A 152 -3.28 3.29 13.27
CA GLY A 152 -3.06 4.74 13.14
C GLY A 152 -4.29 5.59 13.50
N LEU A 153 -5.44 4.97 13.77
CA LEU A 153 -6.72 5.64 14.08
C LEU A 153 -7.18 5.43 15.53
N ARG A 154 -6.60 4.45 16.21
CA ARG A 154 -6.95 4.14 17.61
C ARG A 154 -5.73 3.68 18.39
N GLY A 155 -5.83 3.73 19.73
CA GLY A 155 -4.81 3.17 20.62
C GLY A 155 -4.62 1.68 20.44
N ASN A 156 -3.38 1.23 20.62
CA ASN A 156 -3.00 -0.18 20.57
C ASN A 156 -2.15 -0.52 21.80
N ARG A 157 -2.43 -1.66 22.45
CA ARG A 157 -1.70 -2.07 23.66
C ARG A 157 -0.30 -2.62 23.37
N VAL A 158 -0.07 -3.10 22.15
CA VAL A 158 1.14 -3.84 21.77
C VAL A 158 1.99 -3.07 20.75
N LEU A 159 1.35 -2.41 19.79
CA LEU A 159 2.00 -1.79 18.62
C LEU A 159 2.11 -0.27 18.78
N SER A 160 2.82 0.24 19.81
CA SER A 160 2.87 1.67 20.12
C SER A 160 3.50 2.51 19.01
N GLY A 161 4.71 2.22 18.61
CA GLY A 161 5.45 2.94 17.57
C GLY A 161 4.86 2.75 16.18
N TYR A 162 4.40 1.55 15.89
CA TYR A 162 3.72 1.24 14.62
C TYR A 162 2.50 2.14 14.38
N GLY A 163 1.62 2.28 15.39
CA GLY A 163 0.43 3.13 15.28
C GLY A 163 0.78 4.59 14.97
N VAL A 164 1.83 5.12 15.59
CA VAL A 164 2.31 6.49 15.35
C VAL A 164 2.74 6.67 13.90
N THR A 165 3.54 5.74 13.36
CA THR A 165 4.00 5.83 11.96
C THR A 165 2.85 5.67 10.97
N LYS A 166 1.85 4.84 11.28
CA LYS A 166 0.67 4.67 10.42
C LYS A 166 -0.27 5.88 10.47
N ALA A 167 -0.37 6.59 11.61
CA ALA A 167 -1.04 7.88 11.67
C ALA A 167 -0.33 8.95 10.83
N ALA A 168 1.02 8.97 10.86
CA ALA A 168 1.83 9.87 10.03
C ALA A 168 1.60 9.62 8.54
N ASN A 169 1.45 8.37 8.09
CA ASN A 169 1.13 8.03 6.71
C ASN A 169 -0.20 8.63 6.22
N ALA A 170 -1.23 8.60 7.05
CA ALA A 170 -2.51 9.20 6.72
C ALA A 170 -2.40 10.74 6.63
N GLN A 171 -1.57 11.37 7.46
CA GLN A 171 -1.31 12.81 7.37
C GLN A 171 -0.47 13.15 6.13
N LEU A 172 0.53 12.32 5.78
CA LEU A 172 1.34 12.51 4.58
C LEU A 172 0.46 12.47 3.31
N ALA A 173 -0.48 11.53 3.22
CA ALA A 173 -1.42 11.47 2.10
C ALA A 173 -2.27 12.77 1.98
N ARG A 174 -2.74 13.34 3.10
CA ARG A 174 -3.44 14.63 3.08
C ARG A 174 -2.57 15.78 2.58
N ASN A 175 -1.32 15.83 3.03
CA ASN A 175 -0.38 16.87 2.59
C ASN A 175 -0.11 16.77 1.08
N ILE A 176 0.14 15.57 0.55
CA ILE A 176 0.34 15.33 -0.88
C ILE A 176 -0.91 15.76 -1.67
N ALA A 177 -2.11 15.38 -1.20
CA ALA A 177 -3.36 15.76 -1.85
C ALA A 177 -3.52 17.28 -2.01
N VAL A 178 -3.19 18.05 -0.97
CA VAL A 178 -3.26 19.53 -0.99
C VAL A 178 -2.17 20.13 -1.87
N GLN A 179 -0.95 19.62 -1.80
CA GLN A 179 0.19 20.17 -2.51
C GLN A 179 0.17 19.88 -4.02
N TRP A 180 -0.34 18.72 -4.41
CA TRP A 180 -0.25 18.21 -5.78
C TRP A 180 -1.61 18.11 -6.51
N GLY A 181 -2.72 18.35 -5.81
CA GLY A 181 -4.06 18.25 -6.39
C GLY A 181 -4.27 19.15 -7.62
N ALA A 182 -3.74 20.38 -7.61
CA ALA A 182 -3.80 21.28 -8.75
C ALA A 182 -3.04 20.76 -9.99
N ARG A 183 -2.14 19.79 -9.81
CA ARG A 183 -1.40 19.11 -10.87
C ARG A 183 -2.00 17.73 -11.23
N GLY A 184 -3.24 17.46 -10.81
CA GLY A 184 -3.96 16.24 -11.13
C GLY A 184 -3.55 15.00 -10.31
N VAL A 185 -2.72 15.16 -9.26
CA VAL A 185 -2.34 14.03 -8.40
C VAL A 185 -3.31 13.91 -7.23
N ARG A 186 -3.94 12.75 -7.10
CA ARG A 186 -4.75 12.39 -5.94
C ARG A 186 -3.92 11.57 -4.95
N ALA A 187 -4.09 11.79 -3.66
CA ALA A 187 -3.40 11.00 -2.66
C ALA A 187 -4.36 10.59 -1.54
N ASN A 188 -4.37 9.30 -1.20
CA ASN A 188 -5.22 8.75 -0.16
C ASN A 188 -4.44 7.73 0.68
N ALA A 189 -4.84 7.59 1.94
CA ALA A 189 -4.41 6.51 2.80
C ALA A 189 -5.46 5.38 2.81
N ILE A 190 -5.00 4.15 2.99
CA ILE A 190 -5.84 2.98 3.19
C ILE A 190 -5.47 2.40 4.56
N SER A 191 -6.47 2.19 5.42
CA SER A 191 -6.29 1.69 6.79
C SER A 191 -7.00 0.34 6.97
N PRO A 192 -6.32 -0.77 6.66
CA PRO A 192 -6.89 -2.09 6.91
C PRO A 192 -7.00 -2.39 8.41
N GLY A 193 -7.98 -3.23 8.76
CA GLY A 193 -8.04 -3.97 10.01
C GLY A 193 -7.10 -5.17 9.99
N VAL A 194 -7.52 -6.28 10.63
CA VAL A 194 -6.78 -7.54 10.55
C VAL A 194 -7.13 -8.24 9.24
N ILE A 195 -6.13 -8.38 8.39
CA ILE A 195 -6.21 -9.08 7.10
C ILE A 195 -5.44 -10.40 7.21
N ALA A 196 -6.05 -11.50 6.78
CA ALA A 196 -5.46 -12.83 6.83
C ALA A 196 -4.25 -12.91 5.89
N THR A 197 -3.08 -12.72 6.45
CA THR A 197 -1.77 -12.75 5.79
C THR A 197 -0.73 -13.28 6.78
N GLU A 198 0.44 -13.65 6.31
CA GLU A 198 1.57 -14.04 7.15
C GLU A 198 1.92 -12.95 8.20
N PHE A 199 1.82 -11.69 7.83
CA PHE A 199 2.00 -10.55 8.76
C PHE A 199 1.04 -10.61 9.96
N ALA A 200 -0.17 -11.12 9.79
CA ALA A 200 -1.19 -11.21 10.83
C ALA A 200 -1.18 -12.57 11.57
N ALA A 201 -0.31 -13.52 11.18
CA ALA A 201 -0.22 -14.85 11.78
C ALA A 201 -0.17 -14.85 13.32
N PRO A 202 0.55 -13.93 14.01
CA PRO A 202 0.51 -13.85 15.47
C PRO A 202 -0.88 -13.60 16.07
N ILE A 203 -1.84 -13.15 15.26
CA ILE A 203 -3.23 -12.93 15.68
C ILE A 203 -4.14 -14.02 15.11
N THR A 204 -3.95 -14.39 13.83
CA THR A 204 -4.85 -15.30 13.12
C THR A 204 -4.64 -16.77 13.50
N ASP A 205 -3.43 -17.14 13.89
CA ASP A 205 -3.04 -18.51 14.21
C ASP A 205 -3.15 -18.82 15.72
N ASP A 206 -3.33 -17.80 16.56
CA ASP A 206 -3.63 -17.95 17.99
C ASP A 206 -5.15 -17.89 18.20
N ALA A 207 -5.76 -18.97 18.66
CA ALA A 207 -7.20 -19.10 18.79
C ALA A 207 -7.82 -18.06 19.75
N ASP A 208 -7.15 -17.75 20.86
CA ASP A 208 -7.65 -16.81 21.86
C ASP A 208 -7.52 -15.36 21.35
N ALA A 209 -6.39 -15.02 20.72
CA ALA A 209 -6.19 -13.72 20.09
C ALA A 209 -7.17 -13.50 18.93
N ALA A 210 -7.39 -14.54 18.11
CA ALA A 210 -8.35 -14.51 17.01
C ALA A 210 -9.77 -14.29 17.54
N ALA A 211 -10.23 -15.09 18.51
CA ALA A 211 -11.55 -14.94 19.11
C ALA A 211 -11.77 -13.56 19.73
N ALA A 212 -10.81 -13.07 20.51
CA ALA A 212 -10.87 -11.73 21.11
C ALA A 212 -10.92 -10.60 20.06
N ARG A 213 -10.27 -10.79 18.91
CA ARG A 213 -10.30 -9.82 17.82
C ARG A 213 -11.63 -9.88 17.05
N LEU A 214 -12.14 -11.08 16.78
CA LEU A 214 -13.39 -11.28 16.04
C LEU A 214 -14.61 -10.78 16.81
N LEU A 215 -14.62 -10.87 18.14
CA LEU A 215 -15.66 -10.27 19.00
C LEU A 215 -15.81 -8.76 18.78
N LYS A 216 -14.74 -8.08 18.38
CA LYS A 216 -14.70 -6.63 18.11
C LYS A 216 -14.82 -6.30 16.61
N THR A 217 -15.09 -7.28 15.78
CA THR A 217 -15.23 -7.09 14.34
C THR A 217 -16.67 -7.41 13.94
N PRO A 218 -17.52 -6.42 13.65
CA PRO A 218 -18.94 -6.65 13.33
C PRO A 218 -19.21 -7.67 12.23
N LEU A 219 -18.33 -7.76 11.20
CA LEU A 219 -18.46 -8.78 10.17
C LEU A 219 -18.06 -10.19 10.62
N GLY A 220 -17.57 -10.37 11.86
CA GLY A 220 -17.29 -11.67 12.49
C GLY A 220 -16.18 -12.48 11.81
N ARG A 221 -15.35 -11.88 10.95
CA ARG A 221 -14.24 -12.55 10.25
C ARG A 221 -13.08 -11.60 10.01
N PHE A 222 -11.91 -12.14 9.72
CA PHE A 222 -10.79 -11.38 9.20
C PHE A 222 -11.05 -10.98 7.73
N GLY A 223 -10.46 -9.87 7.32
CA GLY A 223 -10.45 -9.47 5.92
C GLY A 223 -9.47 -10.31 5.10
N THR A 224 -9.63 -10.28 3.79
CA THR A 224 -8.71 -10.89 2.83
C THR A 224 -7.89 -9.84 2.11
N PRO A 225 -6.69 -10.17 1.58
CA PRO A 225 -5.92 -9.26 0.75
C PRO A 225 -6.70 -8.72 -0.45
N ALA A 226 -7.56 -9.53 -1.07
CA ALA A 226 -8.39 -9.14 -2.20
C ALA A 226 -9.40 -8.03 -1.86
N GLU A 227 -9.92 -8.00 -0.63
CA GLU A 227 -10.84 -6.95 -0.18
C GLU A 227 -10.14 -5.59 -0.04
N VAL A 228 -8.86 -5.58 0.32
CA VAL A 228 -8.03 -4.36 0.30
C VAL A 228 -7.68 -3.96 -1.13
N ALA A 229 -7.34 -4.94 -1.98
CA ALA A 229 -6.99 -4.71 -3.37
C ALA A 229 -8.13 -4.06 -4.17
N GLY A 230 -9.39 -4.41 -3.91
CA GLY A 230 -10.55 -3.77 -4.51
C GLY A 230 -10.60 -2.25 -4.28
N ALA A 231 -10.26 -1.79 -3.07
CA ALA A 231 -10.16 -0.36 -2.78
C ALA A 231 -8.97 0.31 -3.49
N VAL A 232 -7.86 -0.39 -3.65
CA VAL A 232 -6.70 0.12 -4.40
C VAL A 232 -7.06 0.33 -5.87
N VAL A 233 -7.72 -0.64 -6.51
CA VAL A 233 -8.22 -0.50 -7.89
C VAL A 233 -9.22 0.64 -8.01
N TRP A 234 -10.18 0.75 -7.08
CA TRP A 234 -11.11 1.88 -7.05
C TRP A 234 -10.39 3.22 -7.02
N LEU A 235 -9.43 3.40 -6.08
CA LEU A 235 -8.71 4.65 -5.92
C LEU A 235 -7.74 4.95 -7.07
N ALA A 236 -7.22 3.94 -7.75
CA ALA A 236 -6.34 4.10 -8.91
C ALA A 236 -7.10 4.44 -10.20
N SER A 237 -8.33 3.95 -10.32
CA SER A 237 -9.15 4.03 -11.53
C SER A 237 -9.97 5.34 -11.63
N PRO A 238 -10.67 5.56 -12.77
CA PRO A 238 -11.62 6.67 -12.94
C PRO A 238 -12.73 6.71 -11.90
N ALA A 239 -13.12 5.56 -11.31
CA ALA A 239 -14.14 5.52 -10.24
C ALA A 239 -13.70 6.29 -8.97
N GLY A 240 -12.39 6.43 -8.73
CA GLY A 240 -11.82 7.21 -7.64
C GLY A 240 -11.43 8.65 -8.01
N ALA A 241 -11.78 9.15 -9.20
CA ALA A 241 -11.27 10.42 -9.75
C ALA A 241 -11.55 11.66 -8.87
N PHE A 242 -12.57 11.62 -8.02
CA PHE A 242 -12.89 12.75 -7.12
C PHE A 242 -12.60 12.44 -5.64
N VAL A 243 -11.76 11.43 -5.37
CA VAL A 243 -11.37 11.02 -4.01
C VAL A 243 -9.91 11.37 -3.79
N THR A 244 -9.66 12.33 -2.90
CA THR A 244 -8.29 12.73 -2.50
C THR A 244 -8.27 13.19 -1.04
N GLY A 245 -7.13 13.03 -0.36
CA GLY A 245 -6.92 13.40 1.04
C GLY A 245 -7.65 12.52 2.06
N GLN A 246 -8.24 11.41 1.64
CA GLN A 246 -9.03 10.55 2.51
C GLN A 246 -8.18 9.46 3.18
N ASN A 247 -8.69 8.94 4.29
CA ASN A 247 -8.20 7.71 4.92
C ASN A 247 -9.34 6.68 4.87
N ILE A 248 -9.21 5.71 3.96
CA ILE A 248 -10.23 4.69 3.70
C ILE A 248 -10.02 3.51 4.64
N VAL A 249 -10.96 3.29 5.54
CA VAL A 249 -10.92 2.18 6.51
C VAL A 249 -11.55 0.93 5.89
N ILE A 250 -10.82 -0.21 5.99
CA ILE A 250 -11.25 -1.53 5.51
C ILE A 250 -11.00 -2.54 6.62
N ASP A 251 -11.93 -2.65 7.56
CA ASP A 251 -11.68 -3.31 8.85
C ASP A 251 -12.84 -4.18 9.37
N GLY A 252 -13.85 -4.41 8.55
CA GLY A 252 -15.05 -5.16 8.96
C GLY A 252 -15.86 -4.51 10.07
N GLY A 253 -15.70 -3.19 10.27
CA GLY A 253 -16.38 -2.39 11.29
C GLY A 253 -15.65 -2.33 12.64
N THR A 254 -14.44 -2.85 12.73
CA THR A 254 -13.66 -2.91 13.99
C THR A 254 -13.41 -1.53 14.61
N LEU A 255 -13.26 -0.47 13.82
CA LEU A 255 -12.98 0.88 14.32
C LEU A 255 -14.17 1.47 15.09
N ILE A 256 -15.38 1.14 14.68
CA ILE A 256 -16.63 1.74 15.20
C ILE A 256 -17.35 0.84 16.21
N SER A 257 -16.80 -0.35 16.49
CA SER A 257 -17.35 -1.26 17.51
C SER A 257 -16.80 -0.93 18.90
N ASP A 258 -17.59 -1.22 19.94
CA ASP A 258 -17.29 -1.02 21.36
C ASP A 258 -16.18 -1.95 21.90
#